data_fc2e10b7aea9fc7239e9085daa271c13
#
_entry.id   fc2e10b7aea9fc7239e9085daa271c13
#
_cell.length_a   1.000
_cell.length_b   1.000
_cell.length_c   1.000
_cell.angle_alpha   90.00
_cell.angle_beta   90.00
_cell.angle_gamma   90.00
#
_symmetry.space_group_name_H-M   'P 1'
#
loop_
_entity.id
_entity.type
_entity.pdbx_description
1 polymer ?
#
loop_
_entity_poly.entity_id
_entity_poly.type
_entity_poly.pdbx_seq_one_letter_code
_entity_poly.pdbx_strand_id
1 'polypeptide(L)' 'MASPGKKSYPLRIDPALWEQLQRLAANDLRSVNAEIEFLLREALARRGIRITPAQQPEDDGQ' A
#
# COMPACT_ATOMS: atom_id res chain seq x y z
N MET A 1 -5.60 7.38 -12.41
CA MET A 1 -4.88 6.66 -13.28
C MET A 1 -3.68 6.04 -12.61
N ALA A 2 -3.30 4.92 -13.01
CA ALA A 2 -2.23 4.22 -12.35
C ALA A 2 -0.92 4.84 -12.75
N SER A 3 0.04 4.88 -11.86
CA SER A 3 1.30 5.43 -12.23
C SER A 3 2.07 4.42 -13.03
N PRO A 4 2.91 4.86 -13.91
CA PRO A 4 3.71 3.95 -14.72
C PRO A 4 4.56 3.09 -13.80
N GLY A 5 4.66 1.88 -14.06
CA GLY A 5 5.46 1.00 -13.25
C GLY A 5 4.74 0.33 -12.12
N LYS A 6 3.52 0.75 -11.84
CA LYS A 6 2.76 0.07 -10.80
C LYS A 6 1.83 -0.94 -11.42
N LYS A 7 1.72 -2.10 -10.79
CA LYS A 7 0.82 -3.10 -11.28
C LYS A 7 -0.57 -2.85 -10.78
N SER A 8 -1.53 -3.08 -11.63
CA SER A 8 -2.91 -2.99 -11.24
C SER A 8 -3.38 -4.40 -10.94
N TYR A 9 -3.83 -4.63 -9.73
CA TYR A 9 -4.20 -5.97 -9.32
C TYR A 9 -5.45 -5.90 -8.44
N PRO A 10 -6.52 -6.59 -8.80
CA PRO A 10 -7.73 -6.54 -7.98
C PRO A 10 -7.53 -7.39 -6.72
N LEU A 11 -7.47 -6.75 -5.61
CA LEU A 11 -7.24 -7.40 -4.35
C LEU A 11 -8.57 -7.67 -3.66
N ARG A 12 -8.82 -8.91 -3.31
CA ARG A 12 -10.05 -9.27 -2.62
C ARG A 12 -9.77 -9.31 -1.14
N ILE A 13 -10.53 -8.58 -0.37
CA ILE A 13 -10.26 -8.40 1.03
C ILE A 13 -11.51 -8.59 1.86
N ASP A 14 -11.33 -9.20 3.02
CA ASP A 14 -12.39 -9.34 3.98
C ASP A 14 -12.95 -7.95 4.32
N PRO A 15 -14.26 -7.78 4.34
CA PRO A 15 -14.85 -6.47 4.65
C PRO A 15 -14.41 -5.89 5.99
N ALA A 16 -14.24 -6.72 7.00
CA ALA A 16 -13.80 -6.22 8.29
C ALA A 16 -12.40 -5.66 8.22
N LEU A 17 -11.54 -6.34 7.46
CA LEU A 17 -10.18 -5.86 7.27
C LEU A 17 -10.18 -4.58 6.46
N TRP A 18 -11.02 -4.50 5.45
CA TRP A 18 -11.12 -3.32 4.63
C TRP A 18 -11.49 -2.11 5.46
N GLU A 19 -12.43 -2.29 6.39
CA GLU A 19 -12.85 -1.19 7.23
C GLU A 19 -11.70 -0.68 8.09
N GLN A 20 -10.90 -1.59 8.62
CA GLN A 20 -9.75 -1.18 9.43
C GLN A 20 -8.71 -0.46 8.58
N LEU A 21 -8.54 -0.90 7.34
CA LEU A 21 -7.61 -0.23 6.46
C LEU A 21 -8.04 1.18 6.16
N GLN A 22 -9.35 1.38 5.98
CA GLN A 22 -9.84 2.72 5.73
C GLN A 22 -9.61 3.63 6.93
N ARG A 23 -9.82 3.12 8.13
CA ARG A 23 -9.59 3.92 9.32
C ARG A 23 -8.13 4.26 9.50
N LEU A 24 -7.27 3.29 9.27
CA LEU A 24 -5.85 3.51 9.45
C LEU A 24 -5.33 4.48 8.40
N ALA A 25 -5.79 4.34 7.17
CA ALA A 25 -5.37 5.24 6.12
C ALA A 25 -5.77 6.67 6.43
N ALA A 26 -6.99 6.85 6.92
CA ALA A 26 -7.44 8.19 7.27
C ALA A 26 -6.60 8.74 8.42
N ASN A 27 -6.31 7.90 9.39
CA ASN A 27 -5.53 8.35 10.53
C ASN A 27 -4.11 8.73 10.10
N ASP A 28 -3.56 8.05 9.13
CA ASP A 28 -2.21 8.32 8.65
C ASP A 28 -2.21 9.31 7.50
N LEU A 29 -3.36 9.83 7.12
CA LEU A 29 -3.49 10.77 6.03
C LEU A 29 -2.92 10.21 4.73
N ARG A 30 -3.25 8.96 4.46
CA ARG A 30 -2.82 8.29 3.24
C ARG A 30 -4.03 7.74 2.51
N SER A 31 -3.87 7.47 1.22
CA SER A 31 -4.91 6.75 0.52
C SER A 31 -4.88 5.30 0.99
N VAL A 32 -5.98 4.60 0.81
CA VAL A 32 -6.04 3.20 1.21
C VAL A 32 -4.99 2.40 0.44
N ASN A 33 -4.83 2.69 -0.84
CA ASN A 33 -3.85 1.97 -1.62
C ASN A 33 -2.44 2.18 -1.08
N ALA A 34 -2.09 3.41 -0.73
CA ALA A 34 -0.78 3.69 -0.16
C ALA A 34 -0.60 3.01 1.19
N GLU A 35 -1.68 2.97 1.97
CA GLU A 35 -1.61 2.32 3.27
C GLU A 35 -1.37 0.83 3.12
N ILE A 36 -2.04 0.21 2.17
CA ILE A 36 -1.86 -1.22 1.92
C ILE A 36 -0.42 -1.50 1.53
N GLU A 37 0.13 -0.70 0.64
CA GLU A 37 1.52 -0.91 0.23
C GLU A 37 2.48 -0.76 1.40
N PHE A 38 2.23 0.22 2.24
CA PHE A 38 3.08 0.44 3.39
C PHE A 38 3.06 -0.78 4.33
N LEU A 39 1.86 -1.27 4.60
CA LEU A 39 1.73 -2.42 5.50
C LEU A 39 2.34 -3.67 4.91
N LEU A 40 2.21 -3.85 3.61
CA LEU A 40 2.81 -5.01 2.96
C LEU A 40 4.32 -4.93 3.01
N ARG A 41 4.89 -3.76 2.83
CA ARG A 41 6.32 -3.61 2.93
C ARG A 41 6.81 -3.93 4.33
N GLU A 42 6.06 -3.48 5.33
CA GLU A 42 6.42 -3.80 6.69
C GLU A 42 6.39 -5.30 6.94
N ALA A 43 5.34 -5.94 6.46
CA ALA A 43 5.21 -7.38 6.66
C ALA A 43 6.33 -8.14 6.00
N LEU A 44 6.69 -7.74 4.79
CA LEU A 44 7.77 -8.40 4.08
C LEU A 44 9.11 -8.16 4.76
N ALA A 45 9.31 -6.95 5.26
CA ALA A 45 10.56 -6.65 5.95
C ALA A 45 10.74 -7.52 7.18
N ARG A 46 9.65 -7.83 7.87
CA ARG A 46 9.75 -8.71 9.02
C ARG A 46 10.16 -10.11 8.62
N ARG A 47 9.93 -10.48 7.39
CA ARG A 47 10.34 -11.78 6.89
C ARG A 47 11.70 -11.73 6.22
N GLY A 48 12.39 -10.61 6.35
CA GLY A 48 13.72 -10.47 5.78
C GLY A 48 13.75 -10.06 4.33
N ILE A 49 12.60 -9.67 3.78
CA ILE A 49 12.54 -9.25 2.38
C ILE A 49 12.46 -7.75 2.31
N ARG A 50 13.46 -7.13 1.74
CA ARG A 50 13.44 -5.70 1.57
C ARG A 50 13.24 -5.36 0.14
N ILE A 51 12.29 -4.51 -0.14
CA ILE A 51 11.98 -4.10 -1.48
C ILE A 51 12.43 -2.68 -1.66
N THR A 52 13.35 -2.47 -2.57
CA THR A 52 13.78 -1.13 -2.89
C THR A 52 12.70 -0.49 -3.69
N PRO A 53 12.23 0.65 -3.32
CA PRO A 53 11.18 1.31 -4.09
C PRO A 53 11.71 1.52 -5.48
N ALA A 54 10.90 1.26 -6.42
CA ALA A 54 11.24 1.46 -7.76
C ALA A 54 11.58 2.86 -7.88
N GLN A 55 12.25 3.19 -8.79
CA GLN A 55 12.51 4.46 -8.91
C GLN A 55 11.41 5.25 -9.06
N GLN A 56 10.34 4.95 -8.75
CA GLN A 56 9.29 5.79 -8.86
C GLN A 56 9.28 6.67 -7.80
N PRO A 57 9.29 7.65 -8.00
CA PRO A 57 9.34 8.62 -7.03
C PRO A 57 8.15 8.65 -6.25
N GLU A 58 7.78 8.71 -6.04
CA GLU A 58 6.89 8.88 -5.45
C GLU A 58 5.86 9.07 -5.54
N ASP A 59 5.30 9.21 -5.51
CA ASP A 59 4.40 9.33 -5.63
C ASP A 59 3.66 9.22 -5.38
N ASP A 60 3.30 9.31 -5.09
CA ASP A 60 2.56 9.13 -4.96
C ASP A 60 1.88 9.18 -4.68
N GLY A 61 1.61 9.44 -4.56
CA GLY A 61 0.84 9.54 -4.25
C GLY A 61 0.36 9.86 -4.06
N GLN A 62 0.45 10.18 -4.01
CA GLN A 62 -0.05 10.49 -3.76
C GLN A 62 -0.51 10.62 -3.87
#